data_d305de12b725120cb75bee931e846c6a
#
_entry.id   d305de12b725120cb75bee931e846c6a
#
_cell.length_a   1.000
_cell.length_b   1.000
_cell.length_c   1.000
_cell.angle_alpha   90.00
_cell.angle_beta   90.00
_cell.angle_gamma   90.00
#
_symmetry.space_group_name_H-M   'P 1'
#
loop_
_entity.id
_entity.type
_entity.pdbx_description
1 polymer ?
#
loop_
_entity_poly.entity_id
_entity_poly.type
_entity_poly.pdbx_seq_one_letter_code
_entity_poly.pdbx_strand_id
1 'polypeptide(L)'
;TELQASISSKSPLSKINQESLEPYVIIINMLNENKYEEALDEVHKMIYNSIDMASLCVNLHDAVVTKEMQHKKKFQYLRVIGEAEWRSKTMTPKLLASWMIAQMI
;
A
#
# COMPACT_ATOMS: atom_id res chain seq x y z
N THR A 1 19.98 29.99 -9.42
CA THR A 1 20.26 29.21 -10.05
C THR A 1 20.30 27.83 -9.67
N GLU A 2 21.20 27.30 -9.33
CA GLU A 2 21.21 26.00 -8.99
C GLU A 2 20.40 25.78 -7.86
N LEU A 3 20.11 26.74 -7.13
CA LEU A 3 19.27 26.58 -6.07
C LEU A 3 17.97 26.16 -6.48
N GLN A 4 17.51 26.66 -7.55
CA GLN A 4 16.24 26.29 -7.98
C GLN A 4 16.19 24.89 -8.25
N ALA A 5 17.25 24.35 -8.71
CA ALA A 5 17.26 22.95 -8.99
C ALA A 5 16.99 22.17 -7.77
N SER A 6 17.57 22.55 -6.65
CA SER A 6 17.37 21.75 -5.47
C SER A 6 15.97 21.87 -4.95
N ILE A 7 15.38 23.01 -5.05
CA ILE A 7 14.03 23.17 -4.61
C ILE A 7 13.11 22.37 -5.48
N SER A 8 13.36 22.39 -6.73
CA SER A 8 12.50 21.68 -7.61
C SER A 8 12.59 20.21 -7.44
N SER A 9 13.72 19.70 -7.01
CA SER A 9 13.84 18.28 -6.90
C SER A 9 12.91 17.72 -5.84
N LYS A 10 12.58 18.49 -4.81
CA LYS A 10 11.66 17.99 -3.84
C LYS A 10 10.27 17.85 -4.40
N SER A 11 9.82 18.85 -5.13
CA SER A 11 8.47 18.78 -5.69
C SER A 11 8.28 17.62 -6.64
N PRO A 12 9.18 17.37 -7.56
CA PRO A 12 9.01 16.22 -8.44
C PRO A 12 8.98 14.90 -7.69
N LEU A 13 9.75 14.79 -6.61
CA LEU A 13 9.73 13.58 -5.85
C LEU A 13 8.38 13.35 -5.20
N SER A 14 7.78 14.38 -4.67
CA SER A 14 6.45 14.24 -4.09
C SER A 14 5.45 13.82 -5.13
N LYS A 15 5.56 14.38 -6.32
CA LYS A 15 4.65 14.04 -7.38
C LYS A 15 4.80 12.58 -7.75
N ILE A 16 6.03 12.11 -7.87
CA ILE A 16 6.27 10.72 -8.20
C ILE A 16 5.69 9.81 -7.14
N ASN A 17 5.83 10.17 -5.88
CA ASN A 17 5.27 9.37 -4.81
C ASN A 17 3.75 9.29 -4.91
N GLN A 18 3.10 10.40 -5.22
CA GLN A 18 1.66 10.39 -5.35
C GLN A 18 1.22 9.50 -6.49
N GLU A 19 1.95 9.56 -7.59
CA GLU A 19 1.63 8.71 -8.73
C GLU A 19 1.81 7.24 -8.37
N SER A 20 2.84 6.94 -7.59
CA SER A 20 3.10 5.56 -7.25
C SER A 20 2.10 5.01 -6.24
N LEU A 21 1.31 5.86 -5.60
CA LEU A 21 0.30 5.38 -4.67
C LEU A 21 -1.00 4.99 -5.39
N GLU A 22 -1.16 5.37 -6.63
CA GLU A 22 -2.40 5.10 -7.33
C GLU A 22 -2.81 3.63 -7.35
N PRO A 23 -1.92 2.69 -7.68
CA PRO A 23 -2.31 1.28 -7.64
C PRO A 23 -2.74 0.83 -6.26
N TYR A 24 -2.13 1.39 -5.23
CA TYR A 24 -2.47 1.01 -3.86
C TYR A 24 -3.82 1.57 -3.46
N VAL A 25 -4.15 2.77 -3.93
CA VAL A 25 -5.47 3.34 -3.69
C VAL A 25 -6.54 2.47 -4.35
N ILE A 26 -6.25 1.96 -5.54
CA ILE A 26 -7.19 1.08 -6.23
C ILE A 26 -7.43 -0.18 -5.40
N ILE A 27 -6.38 -0.75 -4.81
CA ILE A 27 -6.51 -1.93 -3.96
C ILE A 27 -7.39 -1.61 -2.75
N ILE A 28 -7.18 -0.46 -2.11
CA ILE A 28 -7.98 -0.07 -0.96
C ILE A 28 -9.44 0.11 -1.36
N ASN A 29 -9.69 0.69 -2.54
CA ASN A 29 -11.06 0.84 -3.01
C ASN A 29 -11.72 -0.52 -3.22
N MET A 30 -10.99 -1.48 -3.77
CA MET A 30 -11.53 -2.83 -3.95
C MET A 30 -11.89 -3.44 -2.59
N LEU A 31 -11.05 -3.26 -1.60
CA LEU A 31 -11.32 -3.78 -0.27
C LEU A 31 -12.56 -3.14 0.32
N ASN A 32 -12.74 -1.84 0.13
CA ASN A 32 -13.92 -1.14 0.62
C ASN A 32 -15.20 -1.61 -0.07
N GLU A 33 -15.07 -2.08 -1.30
CA GLU A 33 -16.22 -2.57 -2.07
C GLU A 33 -16.42 -4.06 -1.91
N ASN A 34 -15.70 -4.68 -0.98
CA ASN A 34 -15.79 -6.11 -0.72
C ASN A 34 -15.30 -6.98 -1.90
N LYS A 35 -14.44 -6.43 -2.72
CA LYS A 35 -13.87 -7.17 -3.84
C LYS A 35 -12.52 -7.74 -3.42
N TYR A 36 -12.57 -8.66 -2.45
CA TYR A 36 -11.36 -9.15 -1.82
C TYR A 36 -10.47 -9.97 -2.75
N GLU A 37 -11.08 -10.77 -3.59
CA GLU A 37 -10.29 -11.59 -4.51
C GLU A 37 -9.56 -10.73 -5.53
N GLU A 38 -10.22 -9.71 -6.02
CA GLU A 38 -9.60 -8.81 -6.98
C GLU A 38 -8.46 -8.04 -6.32
N ALA A 39 -8.67 -7.61 -5.07
CA ALA A 39 -7.62 -6.91 -4.34
C ALA A 39 -6.41 -7.84 -4.14
N LEU A 40 -6.65 -9.09 -3.80
CA LEU A 40 -5.57 -10.03 -3.60
C LEU A 40 -4.81 -10.26 -4.90
N ASP A 41 -5.52 -10.36 -6.01
CA ASP A 41 -4.88 -10.54 -7.31
C ASP A 41 -3.96 -9.36 -7.62
N GLU A 42 -4.40 -8.14 -7.33
CA GLU A 42 -3.56 -6.98 -7.59
C GLU A 42 -2.31 -6.99 -6.73
N VAL A 43 -2.44 -7.39 -5.47
CA VAL A 43 -1.28 -7.47 -4.59
C VAL A 43 -0.33 -8.55 -5.12
N HIS A 44 -0.85 -9.70 -5.54
CA HIS A 44 -0.02 -10.76 -6.09
C HIS A 44 0.71 -10.30 -7.35
N LYS A 45 0.05 -9.50 -8.18
CA LYS A 45 0.68 -8.98 -9.38
C LYS A 45 1.87 -8.10 -9.02
N MET A 46 1.72 -7.27 -8.01
CA MET A 46 2.80 -6.41 -7.57
C MET A 46 3.98 -7.23 -7.06
N ILE A 47 3.69 -8.27 -6.27
CA ILE A 47 4.72 -9.13 -5.75
C ILE A 47 5.42 -9.86 -6.90
N TYR A 48 4.66 -10.33 -7.87
CA TYR A 48 5.18 -11.03 -9.00
C TYR A 48 6.12 -10.11 -9.81
N ASN A 49 5.84 -8.82 -9.83
CA ASN A 49 6.67 -7.85 -10.52
C ASN A 49 7.83 -7.36 -9.64
N SER A 50 8.16 -8.13 -8.61
CA SER A 50 9.35 -7.91 -7.80
C SER A 50 9.27 -6.72 -6.87
N ILE A 51 8.07 -6.32 -6.49
CA ILE A 51 8.00 -5.25 -5.51
C ILE A 51 8.31 -5.83 -4.14
N ASP A 52 9.07 -5.08 -3.36
CA ASP A 52 9.46 -5.49 -2.02
C ASP A 52 8.27 -5.40 -1.07
N MET A 53 8.09 -6.40 -0.21
CA MET A 53 6.94 -6.41 0.70
C MET A 53 6.96 -5.23 1.67
N ALA A 54 8.13 -4.81 2.13
CA ALA A 54 8.21 -3.67 3.02
C ALA A 54 7.72 -2.41 2.30
N SER A 55 8.14 -2.23 1.05
CA SER A 55 7.69 -1.09 0.26
C SER A 55 6.20 -1.14 -0.02
N LEU A 56 5.70 -2.34 -0.31
CA LEU A 56 4.28 -2.51 -0.57
C LEU A 56 3.47 -2.13 0.67
N CYS A 57 3.92 -2.55 1.85
CA CYS A 57 3.21 -2.22 3.08
C CYS A 57 3.25 -0.73 3.37
N VAL A 58 4.39 -0.08 3.16
CA VAL A 58 4.49 1.35 3.38
C VAL A 58 3.56 2.11 2.43
N ASN A 59 3.53 1.70 1.17
CA ASN A 59 2.69 2.36 0.19
C ASN A 59 1.21 2.14 0.48
N LEU A 60 0.83 0.94 0.92
CA LEU A 60 -0.54 0.69 1.31
C LEU A 60 -0.91 1.54 2.53
N HIS A 61 -0.01 1.65 3.49
CA HIS A 61 -0.24 2.48 4.66
C HIS A 61 -0.51 3.93 4.23
N ASP A 62 0.32 4.46 3.35
CA ASP A 62 0.15 5.84 2.90
C ASP A 62 -1.16 6.00 2.13
N ALA A 63 -1.54 5.02 1.34
CA ALA A 63 -2.80 5.08 0.61
C ALA A 63 -4.00 5.10 1.57
N VAL A 64 -3.94 4.29 2.63
CA VAL A 64 -5.02 4.26 3.61
C VAL A 64 -5.09 5.58 4.36
N VAL A 65 -3.94 6.13 4.75
CA VAL A 65 -3.92 7.37 5.50
C VAL A 65 -4.50 8.52 4.70
N THR A 66 -4.23 8.56 3.40
CA THR A 66 -4.69 9.68 2.59
C THR A 66 -6.13 9.50 2.09
N LYS A 67 -6.67 8.28 2.13
CA LYS A 67 -8.00 8.06 1.64
C LYS A 67 -9.02 8.35 2.71
N GLU A 68 -10.12 8.98 2.33
CA GLU A 68 -11.22 9.22 3.25
C GLU A 68 -12.04 7.95 3.38
N MET A 69 -12.19 7.45 4.59
CA MET A 69 -12.96 6.25 4.84
C MET A 69 -13.36 6.22 6.30
N GLN A 70 -14.23 5.30 6.66
CA GLN A 70 -14.69 5.16 8.02
C GLN A 70 -13.52 4.95 8.97
N HIS A 71 -13.54 5.63 10.10
CA HIS A 71 -12.43 5.55 11.05
C HIS A 71 -12.14 4.13 11.50
N LYS A 72 -13.18 3.38 11.81
CA LYS A 72 -13.00 2.02 12.27
C LYS A 72 -12.27 1.18 11.25
N LYS A 73 -12.70 1.28 10.01
CA LYS A 73 -12.10 0.51 8.94
C LYS A 73 -10.69 0.98 8.66
N LYS A 74 -10.49 2.30 8.68
CA LYS A 74 -9.17 2.87 8.45
C LYS A 74 -8.16 2.34 9.46
N PHE A 75 -8.51 2.35 10.75
CA PHE A 75 -7.59 1.89 11.77
C PHE A 75 -7.40 0.38 11.72
N GLN A 76 -8.42 -0.36 11.32
CA GLN A 76 -8.26 -1.78 11.12
C GLN A 76 -7.23 -2.06 10.04
N TYR A 77 -7.33 -1.37 8.92
CA TYR A 77 -6.39 -1.56 7.83
C TYR A 77 -4.97 -1.15 8.24
N LEU A 78 -4.85 -0.03 8.95
CA LEU A 78 -3.52 0.42 9.39
C LEU A 78 -2.88 -0.60 10.32
N ARG A 79 -3.66 -1.19 11.21
CA ARG A 79 -3.14 -2.20 12.11
C ARG A 79 -2.67 -3.43 11.36
N VAL A 80 -3.49 -3.88 10.41
CA VAL A 80 -3.14 -5.05 9.63
C VAL A 80 -1.89 -4.81 8.80
N ILE A 81 -1.79 -3.64 8.17
CA ILE A 81 -0.63 -3.32 7.35
C ILE A 81 0.64 -3.25 8.20
N GLY A 82 0.54 -2.65 9.38
CA GLY A 82 1.68 -2.59 10.26
C GLY A 82 2.15 -3.97 10.70
N GLU A 83 1.20 -4.85 11.02
CA GLU A 83 1.56 -6.20 11.40
C GLU A 83 2.12 -6.98 10.20
N ALA A 84 1.60 -6.72 9.01
CA ALA A 84 2.09 -7.38 7.82
C ALA A 84 3.55 -7.02 7.55
N GLU A 85 3.89 -5.76 7.76
CA GLU A 85 5.26 -5.33 7.53
C GLU A 85 6.21 -6.05 8.49
N TRP A 86 5.79 -6.22 9.73
CA TRP A 86 6.58 -6.93 10.72
C TRP A 86 6.70 -8.41 10.34
N ARG A 87 5.60 -9.03 9.90
CA ARG A 87 5.61 -10.44 9.53
C ARG A 87 6.36 -10.70 8.24
N SER A 88 6.63 -9.67 7.45
CA SER A 88 7.32 -9.84 6.18
C SER A 88 8.72 -10.42 6.36
N LYS A 89 9.23 -10.39 7.57
CA LYS A 89 10.55 -10.95 7.85
C LYS A 89 10.53 -12.45 7.96
N THR A 90 9.38 -13.05 8.24
CA THR A 90 9.29 -14.48 8.45
C THR A 90 8.33 -15.18 7.50
N MET A 91 7.43 -14.47 6.85
CA MET A 91 6.47 -15.07 5.94
C MET A 91 6.85 -14.80 4.50
N THR A 92 6.54 -15.74 3.62
CA THR A 92 6.78 -15.50 2.22
C THR A 92 5.79 -14.44 1.73
N PRO A 93 6.17 -13.65 0.73
CA PRO A 93 5.27 -12.57 0.27
C PRO A 93 3.90 -13.06 -0.16
N LYS A 94 3.84 -14.21 -0.82
CA LYS A 94 2.57 -14.74 -1.28
C LYS A 94 1.62 -15.05 -0.13
N LEU A 95 2.14 -15.73 0.89
CA LEU A 95 1.33 -16.08 2.04
C LEU A 95 0.98 -14.85 2.85
N LEU A 96 1.90 -13.91 2.96
CA LEU A 96 1.65 -12.70 3.70
C LEU A 96 0.54 -11.88 3.04
N ALA A 97 0.53 -11.81 1.71
CA ALA A 97 -0.51 -11.09 1.01
C ALA A 97 -1.88 -11.70 1.30
N SER A 98 -1.98 -13.02 1.26
CA SER A 98 -3.23 -13.69 1.56
C SER A 98 -3.67 -13.43 3.00
N TRP A 99 -2.73 -13.50 3.93
CA TRP A 99 -3.04 -13.23 5.33
C TRP A 99 -3.54 -11.80 5.50
N MET A 100 -2.86 -10.85 4.87
CA MET A 100 -3.21 -9.45 5.02
C MET A 100 -4.61 -9.16 4.51
N ILE A 101 -4.94 -9.64 3.34
CA ILE A 101 -6.26 -9.41 2.78
C ILE A 101 -7.33 -10.09 3.65
N ALA A 102 -7.05 -11.28 4.13
CA ALA A 102 -8.00 -11.99 4.99
C ALA A 102 -8.28 -11.22 6.28
N GLN A 103 -7.26 -10.56 6.83
CA GLN A 103 -7.45 -9.79 8.05
C GLN A 103 -8.23 -8.50 7.81
N MET A 104 -8.30 -8.05 6.57
CA MET A 104 -9.03 -6.83 6.24
C MET A 104 -10.51 -7.07 5.93
N ILE A 105 -10.93 -8.31 5.90
CA ILE A 105 -12.34 -8.64 5.75
C ILE A 105 -13.08 -8.47 7.10
#